data_ce647315f847e24e3e3145803c8ae78a
#
_entry.id   ce647315f847e24e3e3145803c8ae78a
#
_cell.length_a   1.000
_cell.length_b   1.000
_cell.length_c   1.000
_cell.angle_alpha   90.00
_cell.angle_beta   90.00
_cell.angle_gamma   90.00
#
_symmetry.space_group_name_H-M   'P 1'
#
loop_
_entity.id
_entity.type
_entity.pdbx_description
1 polymer ?
#
loop_
_entity_poly.entity_id
_entity_poly.type
_entity_poly.pdbx_seq_one_letter_code
_entity_poly.pdbx_strand_id
1 'polypeptide(L)'
;MKTFTITYWFLLFFVTLTALNARANESTGMRFLLVGPSAQNMGVSEAHTASLTGSSAIYINPAMLSMEAQSSATASYMIWPATDTQNSFAGVLFKRERDAFGFALNSSLTDDIEHRTGPTPEPDGRFAIRYLSLASSYSRNFGPFSLGVTGMYLYEQFFRDDASGYGINAGMALNVMNERVTLASALRNLGSMNDLAETSTKLPTTLSFGTDIRLIQFSTSAIEDEIPFLISLLADYNIPLNELDGSDDITVQDDGYLNVGVEINISEIIDLRGGYRTGDTQRRYNFGAGLLVNEFYFNYAFMPYETGFGTAHAISLQYFF
;
A
#
# COMPACT_ATOMS: atom_id res chain seq x y z
N MET A 1 16.60 -33.24 -0.68
CA MET A 1 15.17 -33.65 -0.63
C MET A 1 14.23 -32.66 0.06
N LYS A 2 14.70 -31.70 0.84
CA LYS A 2 13.80 -30.71 1.52
C LYS A 2 13.40 -29.52 0.64
N THR A 3 14.11 -29.19 -0.40
CA THR A 3 13.82 -28.09 -1.33
C THR A 3 12.67 -28.37 -2.31
N PHE A 4 12.43 -29.63 -2.66
CA PHE A 4 11.37 -30.03 -3.59
C PHE A 4 9.95 -29.91 -2.99
N THR A 5 9.83 -30.06 -1.66
CA THR A 5 8.51 -30.01 -0.99
C THR A 5 7.95 -28.60 -0.89
N ILE A 6 8.80 -27.58 -0.75
CA ILE A 6 8.38 -26.15 -0.65
C ILE A 6 7.84 -25.65 -2.00
N THR A 7 8.45 -26.08 -3.10
CA THR A 7 8.01 -25.71 -4.46
C THR A 7 6.61 -26.26 -4.79
N TYR A 8 6.27 -27.46 -4.28
CA TYR A 8 4.94 -28.04 -4.46
C TYR A 8 3.85 -27.31 -3.68
N TRP A 9 4.14 -26.83 -2.46
CA TRP A 9 3.19 -26.03 -1.68
C TRP A 9 2.96 -24.67 -2.30
N PHE A 10 3.97 -24.08 -2.93
CA PHE A 10 3.87 -22.83 -3.67
C PHE A 10 2.98 -22.99 -4.92
N LEU A 11 3.13 -24.08 -5.65
CA LEU A 11 2.30 -24.43 -6.82
C LEU A 11 0.85 -24.74 -6.41
N LEU A 12 0.64 -25.43 -5.29
CA LEU A 12 -0.70 -25.79 -4.81
C LEU A 12 -1.50 -24.55 -4.35
N PHE A 13 -0.83 -23.60 -3.70
CA PHE A 13 -1.44 -22.32 -3.32
C PHE A 13 -1.82 -21.49 -4.57
N PHE A 14 -1.02 -21.54 -5.60
CA PHE A 14 -1.30 -20.89 -6.88
C PHE A 14 -2.52 -21.47 -7.62
N VAL A 15 -2.70 -22.77 -7.57
CA VAL A 15 -3.78 -23.50 -8.29
C VAL A 15 -5.14 -23.34 -7.58
N THR A 16 -5.17 -23.20 -6.26
CA THR A 16 -6.43 -23.03 -5.51
C THR A 16 -7.02 -21.62 -5.61
N LEU A 17 -6.22 -20.61 -5.97
CA LEU A 17 -6.71 -19.23 -6.15
C LEU A 17 -7.46 -18.99 -7.47
N THR A 18 -7.30 -19.85 -8.48
CA THR A 18 -7.98 -19.70 -9.77
C THR A 18 -9.48 -20.04 -9.75
N ALA A 19 -10.01 -20.50 -8.62
CA ALA A 19 -11.41 -20.92 -8.48
C ALA A 19 -12.36 -19.85 -7.91
N LEU A 20 -11.85 -18.65 -7.60
CA LEU A 20 -12.68 -17.53 -7.15
C LEU A 20 -13.33 -16.82 -8.35
N ASN A 21 -14.33 -17.45 -8.95
CA ASN A 21 -15.22 -16.76 -9.89
C ASN A 21 -16.20 -15.89 -9.07
N ALA A 22 -15.81 -14.68 -8.75
CA ALA A 22 -16.72 -13.69 -8.22
C ALA A 22 -17.62 -13.18 -9.36
N ARG A 23 -18.90 -13.49 -9.28
CA ARG A 23 -19.92 -12.82 -10.10
C ARG A 23 -20.33 -11.59 -9.31
N ALA A 24 -20.06 -10.43 -9.83
CA ALA A 24 -20.38 -9.18 -9.18
C ALA A 24 -21.35 -8.35 -10.04
N ASN A 25 -22.42 -7.94 -9.38
CA ASN A 25 -23.25 -6.80 -9.73
C ASN A 25 -23.41 -5.92 -8.48
N GLU A 26 -22.35 -5.77 -7.68
CA GLU A 26 -22.36 -5.05 -6.43
C GLU A 26 -21.23 -4.01 -6.45
N SER A 27 -21.58 -2.78 -6.11
CA SER A 27 -20.66 -1.64 -6.07
C SER A 27 -19.46 -1.90 -5.15
N THR A 28 -18.26 -1.62 -5.60
CA THR A 28 -17.04 -1.71 -4.80
C THR A 28 -16.75 -0.36 -4.16
N GLY A 29 -16.85 -0.28 -2.83
CA GLY A 29 -16.54 0.90 -2.03
C GLY A 29 -15.17 0.85 -1.39
N MET A 30 -14.95 1.73 -0.39
CA MET A 30 -13.73 1.77 0.43
C MET A 30 -12.43 1.88 -0.39
N ARG A 31 -12.47 2.60 -1.52
CA ARG A 31 -11.33 2.73 -2.45
C ARG A 31 -10.08 3.34 -1.83
N PHE A 32 -10.20 4.05 -0.71
CA PHE A 32 -9.05 4.56 0.04
C PHE A 32 -8.08 3.45 0.50
N LEU A 33 -8.56 2.19 0.63
CA LEU A 33 -7.73 1.03 0.94
C LEU A 33 -6.77 0.63 -0.19
N LEU A 34 -6.99 1.13 -1.42
CA LEU A 34 -6.09 0.94 -2.55
C LEU A 34 -4.96 1.96 -2.57
N VAL A 35 -5.06 3.04 -1.78
CA VAL A 35 -4.04 4.08 -1.70
C VAL A 35 -2.95 3.65 -0.74
N GLY A 36 -1.70 3.79 -1.16
CA GLY A 36 -0.55 3.47 -0.32
C GLY A 36 -0.51 4.31 0.96
N PRO A 37 -0.24 3.69 2.12
CA PRO A 37 -0.37 4.37 3.41
C PRO A 37 0.75 5.37 3.73
N SER A 38 1.86 5.37 2.98
CA SER A 38 3.03 6.21 3.29
C SER A 38 3.65 6.84 2.06
N ALA A 39 4.37 7.95 2.26
CA ALA A 39 5.13 8.63 1.21
C ALA A 39 6.18 7.70 0.57
N GLN A 40 6.80 6.81 1.36
CA GLN A 40 7.73 5.82 0.84
C GLN A 40 7.07 4.95 -0.23
N ASN A 41 5.89 4.42 0.05
CA ASN A 41 5.13 3.57 -0.87
C ASN A 41 4.68 4.35 -2.12
N MET A 42 4.20 5.57 -1.94
CA MET A 42 3.72 6.42 -3.02
C MET A 42 4.84 6.85 -3.97
N GLY A 43 6.07 7.05 -3.47
CA GLY A 43 7.22 7.49 -4.25
C GLY A 43 7.67 6.53 -5.36
N VAL A 44 7.32 5.24 -5.25
CA VAL A 44 7.59 4.21 -6.28
C VAL A 44 6.32 3.72 -6.98
N SER A 45 5.28 4.55 -7.03
CA SER A 45 3.98 4.17 -7.61
C SER A 45 3.41 2.88 -7.02
N GLU A 46 3.57 2.69 -5.70
CA GLU A 46 3.06 1.54 -4.94
C GLU A 46 3.69 0.16 -5.31
N ALA A 47 4.86 0.14 -5.97
CA ALA A 47 5.59 -1.07 -6.33
C ALA A 47 6.36 -1.67 -5.13
N HIS A 48 5.69 -1.90 -4.00
CA HIS A 48 6.33 -2.23 -2.72
C HIS A 48 5.81 -3.52 -2.05
N THR A 49 5.15 -4.41 -2.78
CA THR A 49 4.65 -5.68 -2.21
C THR A 49 5.78 -6.55 -1.64
N ALA A 50 6.99 -6.44 -2.22
CA ALA A 50 8.17 -7.23 -1.83
C ALA A 50 9.22 -6.45 -1.03
N SER A 51 9.04 -5.14 -0.78
CA SER A 51 10.10 -4.30 -0.21
C SER A 51 9.66 -3.37 0.91
N LEU A 52 8.36 -3.01 1.01
CA LEU A 52 7.89 -2.12 2.06
C LEU A 52 7.98 -2.78 3.43
N THR A 53 8.70 -2.12 4.33
CA THR A 53 8.86 -2.53 5.73
C THR A 53 8.22 -1.51 6.69
N GLY A 54 8.38 -1.72 7.99
CA GLY A 54 7.75 -0.89 9.00
C GLY A 54 6.24 -1.08 9.10
N SER A 55 5.57 -0.24 9.86
CA SER A 55 4.14 -0.37 10.13
C SER A 55 3.25 -0.14 8.89
N SER A 56 3.75 0.52 7.86
CA SER A 56 3.03 0.73 6.60
C SER A 56 2.77 -0.58 5.84
N ALA A 57 3.60 -1.61 6.04
CA ALA A 57 3.44 -2.92 5.43
C ALA A 57 2.16 -3.66 5.89
N ILE A 58 1.54 -3.25 6.99
CA ILE A 58 0.26 -3.80 7.50
C ILE A 58 -0.81 -3.82 6.41
N TYR A 59 -0.86 -2.78 5.56
CA TYR A 59 -1.87 -2.65 4.50
C TYR A 59 -1.41 -3.15 3.13
N ILE A 60 -0.11 -3.35 2.92
CA ILE A 60 0.45 -3.74 1.62
C ILE A 60 0.76 -5.23 1.59
N ASN A 61 1.63 -5.70 2.49
CA ASN A 61 1.99 -7.09 2.64
C ASN A 61 2.42 -7.38 4.09
N PRO A 62 1.56 -7.97 4.91
CA PRO A 62 1.88 -8.19 6.31
C PRO A 62 3.08 -9.14 6.55
N ALA A 63 3.49 -9.96 5.58
CA ALA A 63 4.68 -10.79 5.72
C ALA A 63 5.97 -9.97 5.87
N MET A 64 5.98 -8.75 5.30
CA MET A 64 7.14 -7.85 5.34
C MET A 64 7.41 -7.29 6.73
N LEU A 65 6.42 -7.29 7.64
CA LEU A 65 6.61 -6.83 9.03
C LEU A 65 7.71 -7.59 9.77
N SER A 66 7.80 -8.91 9.57
CA SER A 66 8.82 -9.73 10.23
C SER A 66 10.18 -9.67 9.55
N MET A 67 10.29 -9.02 8.40
CA MET A 67 11.55 -8.76 7.68
C MET A 67 12.21 -7.45 8.12
N GLU A 68 11.48 -6.57 8.82
CA GLU A 68 12.05 -5.37 9.43
C GLU A 68 13.08 -5.72 10.49
N ALA A 69 14.15 -4.92 10.60
CA ALA A 69 15.23 -5.18 11.54
C ALA A 69 14.84 -4.84 12.99
N GLN A 70 14.02 -3.81 13.18
CA GLN A 70 13.70 -3.26 14.51
C GLN A 70 12.26 -2.75 14.58
N SER A 71 11.83 -2.41 15.78
CA SER A 71 10.53 -1.81 16.03
C SER A 71 10.47 -0.40 15.47
N SER A 72 9.29 0.02 15.03
CA SER A 72 9.13 1.37 14.49
C SER A 72 7.71 1.91 14.67
N ALA A 73 7.59 3.22 14.67
CA ALA A 73 6.32 3.93 14.59
C ALA A 73 6.33 4.84 13.37
N THR A 74 5.25 4.86 12.60
CA THR A 74 5.14 5.66 11.37
C THR A 74 3.90 6.53 11.44
N ALA A 75 4.02 7.80 11.06
CA ALA A 75 2.91 8.70 10.78
C ALA A 75 3.04 9.22 9.34
N SER A 76 1.93 9.32 8.64
CA SER A 76 1.89 9.83 7.27
C SER A 76 0.67 10.70 7.05
N TYR A 77 0.84 11.70 6.21
CA TYR A 77 -0.23 12.58 5.76
C TYR A 77 -0.11 12.84 4.28
N MET A 78 -1.23 12.77 3.56
CA MET A 78 -1.30 12.94 2.12
C MET A 78 -2.48 13.84 1.77
N ILE A 79 -2.27 14.77 0.85
CA ILE A 79 -3.27 15.69 0.32
C ILE A 79 -3.47 15.42 -1.17
N TRP A 80 -4.73 15.33 -1.56
CA TRP A 80 -5.20 15.23 -2.94
C TRP A 80 -5.98 16.50 -3.30
N PRO A 81 -5.33 17.55 -3.83
CA PRO A 81 -5.97 18.84 -4.00
C PRO A 81 -7.16 18.85 -4.95
N ALA A 82 -7.18 17.94 -5.93
CA ALA A 82 -8.25 17.83 -6.91
C ALA A 82 -9.61 17.45 -6.30
N THR A 83 -9.61 16.76 -5.16
CA THR A 83 -10.81 16.23 -4.51
C THR A 83 -10.95 16.72 -3.07
N ASP A 84 -10.08 17.62 -2.61
CA ASP A 84 -9.96 18.04 -1.20
C ASP A 84 -9.90 16.85 -0.22
N THR A 85 -9.33 15.71 -0.71
CA THR A 85 -9.22 14.49 0.07
C THR A 85 -7.90 14.47 0.84
N GLN A 86 -8.00 14.17 2.12
CA GLN A 86 -6.88 14.05 3.05
C GLN A 86 -6.80 12.61 3.54
N ASN A 87 -5.65 11.98 3.37
CA ASN A 87 -5.38 10.65 3.92
C ASN A 87 -4.38 10.76 5.06
N SER A 88 -4.67 10.10 6.16
CA SER A 88 -3.82 10.07 7.35
C SER A 88 -3.58 8.63 7.78
N PHE A 89 -2.33 8.30 8.06
CA PHE A 89 -1.92 7.00 8.55
C PHE A 89 -1.10 7.17 9.82
N ALA A 90 -1.33 6.31 10.79
CA ALA A 90 -0.49 6.14 11.96
C ALA A 90 -0.39 4.66 12.31
N GLY A 91 0.82 4.17 12.52
CA GLY A 91 1.03 2.76 12.84
C GLY A 91 2.26 2.54 13.71
N VAL A 92 2.27 1.39 14.39
CA VAL A 92 3.38 0.93 15.21
C VAL A 92 3.66 -0.53 14.89
N LEU A 93 4.92 -0.86 14.82
CA LEU A 93 5.47 -2.21 14.63
C LEU A 93 6.34 -2.57 15.83
N PHE A 94 6.02 -3.67 16.47
CA PHE A 94 6.84 -4.30 17.49
C PHE A 94 7.53 -5.53 16.91
N LYS A 95 8.83 -5.42 16.68
CA LYS A 95 9.67 -6.51 16.20
C LYS A 95 10.23 -7.32 17.37
N ARG A 96 10.17 -8.63 17.26
CA ARG A 96 10.65 -9.54 18.29
C ARG A 96 11.27 -10.79 17.66
N GLU A 97 12.59 -10.82 17.51
CA GLU A 97 13.33 -11.89 16.84
C GLU A 97 12.72 -12.28 15.47
N ARG A 98 11.93 -13.36 15.44
CA ARG A 98 11.28 -13.87 14.23
C ARG A 98 9.84 -13.41 14.07
N ASP A 99 9.24 -12.86 15.12
CA ASP A 99 7.85 -12.42 15.17
C ASP A 99 7.75 -10.90 15.06
N ALA A 100 6.66 -10.43 14.48
CA ALA A 100 6.33 -9.02 14.44
C ALA A 100 4.84 -8.82 14.66
N PHE A 101 4.50 -7.80 15.46
CA PHE A 101 3.12 -7.39 15.74
C PHE A 101 2.95 -5.96 15.31
N GLY A 102 1.92 -5.68 14.55
CA GLY A 102 1.63 -4.34 14.05
C GLY A 102 0.23 -3.88 14.42
N PHE A 103 0.09 -2.58 14.69
CA PHE A 103 -1.20 -1.92 14.87
C PHE A 103 -1.19 -0.64 14.06
N ALA A 104 -2.29 -0.35 13.38
CA ALA A 104 -2.37 0.85 12.57
C ALA A 104 -3.80 1.40 12.47
N LEU A 105 -3.86 2.70 12.24
CA LEU A 105 -5.04 3.46 11.88
C LEU A 105 -4.76 4.10 10.51
N ASN A 106 -5.69 3.94 9.57
CA ASN A 106 -5.68 4.60 8.28
C ASN A 106 -7.04 5.28 8.07
N SER A 107 -7.03 6.54 7.67
CA SER A 107 -8.26 7.32 7.47
C SER A 107 -8.18 8.14 6.21
N SER A 108 -9.35 8.35 5.60
CA SER A 108 -9.53 9.26 4.46
C SER A 108 -10.72 10.17 4.75
N LEU A 109 -10.52 11.46 4.53
CA LEU A 109 -11.52 12.51 4.71
C LEU A 109 -11.62 13.31 3.42
N THR A 110 -12.81 13.38 2.84
CA THR A 110 -13.16 14.36 1.81
C THR A 110 -14.19 15.30 2.41
N ASP A 111 -13.82 16.54 2.59
CA ASP A 111 -14.63 17.55 3.27
C ASP A 111 -15.24 18.52 2.26
N ASP A 112 -16.13 19.36 2.76
CA ASP A 112 -16.70 20.51 2.04
C ASP A 112 -17.50 20.16 0.76
N ILE A 113 -18.12 18.95 0.72
CA ILE A 113 -18.93 18.53 -0.42
C ILE A 113 -20.27 19.27 -0.39
N GLU A 114 -20.56 19.99 -1.46
CA GLU A 114 -21.80 20.73 -1.58
C GLU A 114 -23.01 19.82 -1.81
N HIS A 115 -24.02 19.95 -0.96
CA HIS A 115 -25.34 19.34 -1.16
C HIS A 115 -26.27 20.34 -1.82
N ARG A 116 -26.83 19.98 -2.99
CA ARG A 116 -27.76 20.80 -3.75
C ARG A 116 -28.95 19.96 -4.18
N THR A 117 -30.15 20.44 -3.93
CA THR A 117 -31.41 19.82 -4.40
C THR A 117 -31.88 20.39 -5.73
N GLY A 118 -31.23 21.45 -6.23
CA GLY A 118 -31.54 22.11 -7.50
C GLY A 118 -30.45 23.09 -7.93
N PRO A 119 -30.61 23.75 -9.08
CA PRO A 119 -29.67 24.74 -9.60
C PRO A 119 -29.77 26.07 -8.85
N THR A 120 -29.46 26.09 -7.57
CA THR A 120 -29.48 27.31 -6.72
C THR A 120 -28.09 27.94 -6.66
N PRO A 121 -28.00 29.30 -6.50
CA PRO A 121 -26.71 30.00 -6.37
C PRO A 121 -25.91 29.53 -5.15
N GLU A 122 -26.59 29.19 -4.04
CA GLU A 122 -25.99 28.69 -2.81
C GLU A 122 -26.34 27.20 -2.59
N PRO A 123 -25.45 26.39 -2.01
CA PRO A 123 -25.76 25.02 -1.65
C PRO A 123 -26.75 24.96 -0.48
N ASP A 124 -27.57 23.90 -0.44
CA ASP A 124 -28.52 23.68 0.65
C ASP A 124 -27.80 23.25 1.96
N GLY A 125 -26.55 22.79 1.82
CA GLY A 125 -25.68 22.39 2.93
C GLY A 125 -24.36 21.86 2.42
N ARG A 126 -23.49 21.47 3.35
CA ARG A 126 -22.22 20.79 3.07
C ARG A 126 -22.10 19.55 3.93
N PHE A 127 -21.41 18.54 3.44
CA PHE A 127 -21.15 17.31 4.17
C PHE A 127 -19.73 16.79 3.90
N ALA A 128 -19.31 15.80 4.68
CA ALA A 128 -18.04 15.12 4.53
C ALA A 128 -18.24 13.63 4.30
N ILE A 129 -17.31 13.01 3.56
CA ILE A 129 -17.18 11.57 3.46
C ILE A 129 -15.98 11.16 4.31
N ARG A 130 -16.18 10.19 5.19
CA ARG A 130 -15.15 9.71 6.11
C ARG A 130 -15.00 8.21 6.01
N TYR A 131 -13.74 7.78 5.88
CA TYR A 131 -13.36 6.39 5.94
C TYR A 131 -12.35 6.18 7.06
N LEU A 132 -12.45 5.08 7.75
CA LEU A 132 -11.53 4.69 8.82
C LEU A 132 -11.27 3.18 8.75
N SER A 133 -10.01 2.80 8.94
CA SER A 133 -9.57 1.42 9.12
C SER A 133 -8.70 1.32 10.35
N LEU A 134 -9.06 0.42 11.27
CA LEU A 134 -8.23 -0.01 12.39
C LEU A 134 -7.70 -1.40 12.09
N ALA A 135 -6.39 -1.58 12.11
CA ALA A 135 -5.74 -2.82 11.72
C ALA A 135 -4.86 -3.38 12.85
N SER A 136 -4.88 -4.70 12.97
CA SER A 136 -3.95 -5.47 13.80
C SER A 136 -3.33 -6.57 12.96
N SER A 137 -2.01 -6.73 13.05
CA SER A 137 -1.25 -7.62 12.20
C SER A 137 -0.27 -8.48 12.99
N TYR A 138 -0.07 -9.69 12.50
CA TYR A 138 0.97 -10.60 12.97
C TYR A 138 1.75 -11.15 11.79
N SER A 139 3.06 -11.22 11.93
CA SER A 139 3.97 -11.81 10.95
C SER A 139 5.04 -12.64 11.61
N ARG A 140 5.49 -13.69 10.91
CA ARG A 140 6.58 -14.56 11.36
C ARG A 140 7.53 -14.91 10.24
N ASN A 141 8.82 -14.79 10.55
CA ASN A 141 9.92 -15.16 9.67
C ASN A 141 10.40 -16.58 9.98
N PHE A 142 10.51 -17.40 8.94
CA PHE A 142 10.98 -18.81 8.98
C PHE A 142 12.34 -18.99 8.30
N GLY A 143 13.17 -17.97 8.29
CA GLY A 143 14.44 -17.90 7.59
C GLY A 143 14.30 -17.17 6.24
N PRO A 144 14.44 -17.82 5.09
CA PRO A 144 14.27 -17.13 3.81
C PRO A 144 12.81 -16.77 3.51
N PHE A 145 11.86 -17.30 4.28
CA PHE A 145 10.44 -17.23 4.04
C PHE A 145 9.71 -16.56 5.21
N SER A 146 8.75 -15.70 4.91
CA SER A 146 7.90 -15.01 5.89
C SER A 146 6.43 -15.13 5.53
N LEU A 147 5.59 -15.19 6.54
CA LEU A 147 4.13 -15.14 6.44
C LEU A 147 3.57 -14.05 7.34
N GLY A 148 2.47 -13.46 6.92
CA GLY A 148 1.78 -12.47 7.73
C GLY A 148 0.28 -12.42 7.46
N VAL A 149 -0.46 -11.95 8.45
CA VAL A 149 -1.90 -11.74 8.39
C VAL A 149 -2.26 -10.45 9.10
N THR A 150 -3.22 -9.72 8.55
CA THR A 150 -3.82 -8.51 9.14
C THR A 150 -5.32 -8.69 9.23
N GLY A 151 -5.90 -8.37 10.37
CA GLY A 151 -7.34 -8.18 10.53
C GLY A 151 -7.65 -6.69 10.62
N MET A 152 -8.72 -6.25 9.97
CA MET A 152 -9.13 -4.85 9.92
C MET A 152 -10.59 -4.71 10.34
N TYR A 153 -10.86 -3.69 11.16
CA TYR A 153 -12.20 -3.13 11.34
C TYR A 153 -12.31 -1.88 10.48
N LEU A 154 -13.39 -1.78 9.72
CA LEU A 154 -13.64 -0.74 8.74
C LEU A 154 -14.89 0.04 9.12
N TYR A 155 -14.85 1.36 8.88
CA TYR A 155 -15.97 2.27 9.09
C TYR A 155 -16.03 3.26 7.95
N GLU A 156 -17.22 3.53 7.42
CA GLU A 156 -17.50 4.57 6.45
C GLU A 156 -18.70 5.41 6.89
N GLN A 157 -18.64 6.68 6.59
CA GLN A 157 -19.72 7.63 6.79
C GLN A 157 -19.91 8.46 5.54
N PHE A 158 -21.12 8.44 5.02
CA PHE A 158 -21.53 9.22 3.87
C PHE A 158 -22.79 10.00 4.24
N PHE A 159 -22.68 11.32 4.32
CA PHE A 159 -23.77 12.24 4.70
C PHE A 159 -24.37 11.90 6.07
N ARG A 160 -25.50 11.19 6.14
CA ARG A 160 -26.19 10.78 7.36
C ARG A 160 -26.13 9.29 7.64
N ASP A 161 -25.69 8.54 6.65
CA ASP A 161 -25.62 7.06 6.73
C ASP A 161 -24.21 6.65 7.09
N ASP A 162 -24.09 5.60 7.86
CA ASP A 162 -22.83 4.97 8.20
C ASP A 162 -22.92 3.45 8.10
N ALA A 163 -21.79 2.86 7.81
CA ALA A 163 -21.62 1.41 7.75
C ALA A 163 -20.29 0.99 8.36
N SER A 164 -20.24 -0.24 8.82
CA SER A 164 -19.02 -0.85 9.32
C SER A 164 -18.81 -2.22 8.68
N GLY A 165 -17.57 -2.70 8.72
CA GLY A 165 -17.22 -3.98 8.14
C GLY A 165 -15.90 -4.52 8.65
N TYR A 166 -15.50 -5.64 8.08
CA TYR A 166 -14.25 -6.31 8.42
C TYR A 166 -13.51 -6.74 7.17
N GLY A 167 -12.20 -6.59 7.23
CA GLY A 167 -11.30 -7.01 6.15
C GLY A 167 -10.13 -7.82 6.68
N ILE A 168 -9.55 -8.62 5.80
CA ILE A 168 -8.36 -9.43 6.08
C ILE A 168 -7.36 -9.22 4.96
N ASN A 169 -6.08 -9.04 5.32
CA ASN A 169 -4.96 -9.16 4.40
C ASN A 169 -4.13 -10.38 4.79
N ALA A 170 -3.61 -11.09 3.80
CA ALA A 170 -2.66 -12.18 4.00
C ALA A 170 -1.48 -11.99 3.05
N GLY A 171 -0.27 -12.28 3.53
CA GLY A 171 0.93 -12.09 2.75
C GLY A 171 1.98 -13.16 2.95
N MET A 172 2.82 -13.29 1.94
CA MET A 172 4.02 -14.11 1.97
C MET A 172 5.17 -13.39 1.29
N ALA A 173 6.39 -13.68 1.74
CA ALA A 173 7.61 -13.19 1.13
C ALA A 173 8.70 -14.26 1.20
N LEU A 174 9.57 -14.29 0.20
CA LEU A 174 10.66 -15.22 0.05
C LEU A 174 11.94 -14.50 -0.39
N ASN A 175 12.96 -14.51 0.45
CA ASN A 175 14.28 -14.04 0.10
C ASN A 175 15.05 -15.14 -0.63
N VAL A 176 15.56 -14.85 -1.80
CA VAL A 176 16.38 -15.74 -2.61
C VAL A 176 17.71 -15.09 -2.98
N MET A 177 18.67 -15.88 -3.46
CA MET A 177 19.98 -15.38 -3.90
C MET A 177 20.74 -14.55 -2.85
N ASN A 178 20.74 -15.00 -1.58
CA ASN A 178 21.34 -14.28 -0.45
C ASN A 178 20.77 -12.85 -0.33
N GLU A 179 19.45 -12.74 -0.29
CA GLU A 179 18.69 -11.48 -0.14
C GLU A 179 18.86 -10.47 -1.30
N ARG A 180 19.43 -10.90 -2.42
CA ARG A 180 19.49 -10.04 -3.62
C ARG A 180 18.15 -9.92 -4.33
N VAL A 181 17.28 -10.91 -4.14
CA VAL A 181 15.94 -10.91 -4.72
C VAL A 181 14.94 -11.28 -3.64
N THR A 182 13.93 -10.46 -3.47
CA THR A 182 12.74 -10.76 -2.66
C THR A 182 11.57 -10.97 -3.60
N LEU A 183 10.90 -12.11 -3.47
CA LEU A 183 9.63 -12.40 -4.13
C LEU A 183 8.53 -12.36 -3.10
N ALA A 184 7.39 -11.75 -3.43
CA ALA A 184 6.30 -11.64 -2.50
C ALA A 184 4.93 -11.78 -3.18
N SER A 185 3.93 -12.17 -2.39
CA SER A 185 2.53 -12.15 -2.79
C SER A 185 1.68 -11.68 -1.62
N ALA A 186 0.64 -10.91 -1.92
CA ALA A 186 -0.32 -10.44 -0.94
C ALA A 186 -1.74 -10.51 -1.49
N LEU A 187 -2.65 -11.05 -0.70
CA LEU A 187 -4.10 -10.91 -0.87
C LEU A 187 -4.55 -9.82 0.09
N ARG A 188 -5.13 -8.75 -0.46
CA ARG A 188 -5.53 -7.56 0.30
C ARG A 188 -7.02 -7.34 0.25
N ASN A 189 -7.54 -6.76 1.34
CA ASN A 189 -8.93 -6.28 1.43
C ASN A 189 -9.97 -7.36 1.18
N LEU A 190 -9.72 -8.61 1.60
CA LEU A 190 -10.71 -9.67 1.55
C LEU A 190 -11.72 -9.46 2.69
N GLY A 191 -12.99 -9.21 2.38
CA GLY A 191 -14.01 -8.97 3.38
C GLY A 191 -15.23 -8.27 2.83
N SER A 192 -16.04 -7.70 3.72
CA SER A 192 -17.27 -7.01 3.36
C SER A 192 -17.62 -5.92 4.36
N MET A 193 -18.42 -4.96 3.90
CA MET A 193 -19.10 -3.96 4.72
C MET A 193 -20.54 -4.39 4.97
N ASN A 194 -21.14 -3.89 6.04
CA ASN A 194 -22.58 -3.90 6.19
C ASN A 194 -23.23 -2.94 5.18
N ASP A 195 -24.53 -3.08 4.99
CA ASP A 195 -25.24 -2.21 4.06
C ASP A 195 -25.12 -0.74 4.47
N LEU A 196 -24.75 0.11 3.51
CA LEU A 196 -24.86 1.56 3.62
C LEU A 196 -26.20 1.94 2.99
N ALA A 197 -27.16 2.42 3.81
CA ALA A 197 -28.57 2.59 3.46
C ALA A 197 -29.20 1.24 3.01
N GLU A 198 -29.29 0.96 1.72
CA GLU A 198 -29.92 -0.26 1.18
C GLU A 198 -28.96 -1.07 0.30
N THR A 199 -27.69 -0.67 0.19
CA THR A 199 -26.71 -1.30 -0.74
C THR A 199 -25.53 -1.86 0.02
N SER A 200 -25.23 -3.13 -0.20
CA SER A 200 -24.01 -3.75 0.31
C SER A 200 -22.79 -3.30 -0.47
N THR A 201 -21.75 -2.91 0.26
CA THR A 201 -20.48 -2.47 -0.32
C THR A 201 -19.45 -3.59 -0.24
N LYS A 202 -18.92 -4.04 -1.38
CA LYS A 202 -17.78 -4.96 -1.42
C LYS A 202 -16.47 -4.20 -1.20
N LEU A 203 -15.51 -4.87 -0.58
CA LEU A 203 -14.16 -4.33 -0.44
C LEU A 203 -13.38 -4.50 -1.74
N PRO A 204 -12.42 -3.60 -2.05
CA PRO A 204 -11.58 -3.68 -3.25
C PRO A 204 -10.51 -4.76 -3.09
N THR A 205 -10.93 -6.02 -3.17
CA THR A 205 -10.04 -7.17 -3.00
C THR A 205 -9.03 -7.25 -4.13
N THR A 206 -7.75 -7.34 -3.80
CA THR A 206 -6.66 -7.35 -4.76
C THR A 206 -5.66 -8.44 -4.44
N LEU A 207 -5.22 -9.19 -5.45
CA LEU A 207 -4.09 -10.10 -5.38
C LEU A 207 -2.88 -9.44 -6.04
N SER A 208 -1.78 -9.32 -5.27
CA SER A 208 -0.54 -8.71 -5.73
C SER A 208 0.60 -9.70 -5.74
N PHE A 209 1.45 -9.62 -6.77
CA PHE A 209 2.72 -10.31 -6.88
C PHE A 209 3.81 -9.28 -7.05
N GLY A 210 4.78 -9.28 -6.14
CA GLY A 210 5.86 -8.31 -6.10
C GLY A 210 7.23 -8.95 -6.18
N THR A 211 8.18 -8.17 -6.70
CA THR A 211 9.60 -8.48 -6.66
C THR A 211 10.41 -7.24 -6.34
N ASP A 212 11.43 -7.42 -5.51
CA ASP A 212 12.50 -6.46 -5.27
C ASP A 212 13.82 -7.11 -5.71
N ILE A 213 14.55 -6.45 -6.62
CA ILE A 213 15.82 -6.92 -7.16
C ILE A 213 16.89 -5.87 -6.86
N ARG A 214 17.82 -6.20 -5.97
CA ARG A 214 19.02 -5.41 -5.71
C ARG A 214 20.00 -5.59 -6.86
N LEU A 215 19.96 -4.64 -7.83
CA LEU A 215 20.69 -4.74 -9.09
C LEU A 215 22.19 -4.49 -8.92
N ILE A 216 22.52 -3.41 -8.23
CA ILE A 216 23.89 -2.91 -8.09
C ILE A 216 24.11 -2.50 -6.64
N GLN A 217 25.16 -3.03 -6.07
CA GLN A 217 25.71 -2.56 -4.81
C GLN A 217 27.18 -2.27 -5.05
N PHE A 218 27.57 -1.03 -4.92
CA PHE A 218 28.96 -0.60 -5.07
C PHE A 218 29.30 0.49 -4.07
N SER A 219 30.59 0.61 -3.77
CA SER A 219 31.10 1.71 -2.97
C SER A 219 31.97 2.58 -3.85
N THR A 220 31.85 3.89 -3.73
CA THR A 220 32.76 4.83 -4.40
C THR A 220 33.62 5.52 -3.36
N SER A 221 34.93 5.53 -3.59
CA SER A 221 35.89 6.28 -2.75
C SER A 221 35.95 7.72 -3.22
N ALA A 222 35.22 8.60 -2.58
CA ALA A 222 35.41 10.03 -2.74
C ALA A 222 36.05 10.58 -1.46
N ILE A 223 37.40 10.58 -1.43
CA ILE A 223 38.16 11.19 -0.33
C ILE A 223 37.99 10.46 1.01
N GLU A 224 38.81 9.48 1.29
CA GLU A 224 38.96 8.69 2.56
C GLU A 224 37.82 7.81 3.04
N ASP A 225 36.54 8.09 2.67
CA ASP A 225 35.40 7.28 3.08
C ASP A 225 34.73 6.60 1.86
N GLU A 226 34.43 5.29 1.98
CA GLU A 226 33.64 4.58 1.00
C GLU A 226 32.17 4.94 1.15
N ILE A 227 31.55 5.46 0.09
CA ILE A 227 30.11 5.74 0.05
C ILE A 227 29.40 4.55 -0.59
N PRO A 228 28.63 3.79 0.16
CA PRO A 228 27.85 2.68 -0.40
C PRO A 228 26.63 3.19 -1.17
N PHE A 229 26.40 2.61 -2.35
CA PHE A 229 25.21 2.82 -3.16
C PHE A 229 24.51 1.48 -3.37
N LEU A 230 23.20 1.50 -3.23
CA LEU A 230 22.33 0.38 -3.56
C LEU A 230 21.26 0.85 -4.55
N ILE A 231 21.14 0.15 -5.67
CA ILE A 231 20.08 0.40 -6.66
C ILE A 231 19.20 -0.84 -6.70
N SER A 232 17.92 -0.64 -6.42
CA SER A 232 16.88 -1.67 -6.44
C SER A 232 15.86 -1.41 -7.56
N LEU A 233 15.44 -2.47 -8.23
CA LEU A 233 14.31 -2.49 -9.15
C LEU A 233 13.15 -3.18 -8.48
N LEU A 234 12.01 -2.49 -8.44
CA LEU A 234 10.77 -2.94 -7.84
C LEU A 234 9.75 -3.18 -8.94
N ALA A 235 8.98 -4.26 -8.85
CA ALA A 235 7.88 -4.51 -9.77
C ALA A 235 6.77 -5.28 -9.06
N ASP A 236 5.53 -4.78 -9.19
CA ASP A 236 4.33 -5.40 -8.66
C ASP A 236 3.28 -5.58 -9.76
N TYR A 237 2.78 -6.80 -9.91
CA TYR A 237 1.61 -7.08 -10.73
C TYR A 237 0.39 -7.25 -9.82
N ASN A 238 -0.62 -6.40 -10.02
CA ASN A 238 -1.82 -6.33 -9.21
C ASN A 238 -3.03 -6.80 -10.01
N ILE A 239 -3.83 -7.68 -9.43
CA ILE A 239 -5.03 -8.26 -10.03
C ILE A 239 -6.20 -7.90 -9.11
N PRO A 240 -7.09 -6.96 -9.52
CA PRO A 240 -8.37 -6.76 -8.87
C PRO A 240 -9.20 -8.04 -8.96
N LEU A 241 -9.80 -8.49 -7.85
CA LEU A 241 -10.62 -9.70 -7.80
C LEU A 241 -12.11 -9.39 -7.80
N ASN A 242 -12.49 -8.13 -7.51
CA ASN A 242 -13.85 -7.64 -7.60
C ASN A 242 -13.91 -6.58 -8.70
N GLU A 243 -14.95 -6.63 -9.52
CA GLU A 243 -15.21 -5.57 -10.50
C GLU A 243 -15.47 -4.27 -9.76
N LEU A 244 -14.78 -3.23 -10.17
CA LEU A 244 -14.97 -1.87 -9.67
C LEU A 244 -16.10 -1.29 -10.51
N ASP A 245 -17.31 -1.26 -9.93
CA ASP A 245 -18.55 -0.98 -10.65
C ASP A 245 -18.52 0.32 -11.47
N GLY A 246 -18.87 0.15 -12.73
CA GLY A 246 -19.75 0.97 -13.60
C GLY A 246 -19.50 2.45 -13.71
N SER A 247 -18.37 2.96 -13.36
CA SER A 247 -18.06 4.33 -13.71
C SER A 247 -17.10 4.35 -14.89
N ASP A 248 -17.40 5.16 -15.88
CA ASP A 248 -16.44 5.71 -16.84
C ASP A 248 -15.30 6.47 -16.12
N ASP A 249 -14.99 6.09 -14.88
CA ASP A 249 -13.95 6.68 -14.07
C ASP A 249 -12.61 6.12 -14.56
N ILE A 250 -11.93 6.96 -15.31
CA ILE A 250 -10.66 6.76 -16.01
C ILE A 250 -9.51 6.32 -15.08
N THR A 251 -9.75 6.28 -13.78
CA THR A 251 -8.73 6.01 -12.76
C THR A 251 -8.77 4.57 -12.23
N VAL A 252 -9.77 3.79 -12.59
CA VAL A 252 -9.98 2.45 -12.06
C VAL A 252 -9.86 1.42 -13.16
N GLN A 253 -8.86 0.57 -13.05
CA GLN A 253 -8.58 -0.48 -13.99
C GLN A 253 -9.18 -1.79 -13.47
N ASP A 254 -10.16 -2.33 -14.18
CA ASP A 254 -10.74 -3.67 -13.92
C ASP A 254 -9.76 -4.78 -14.30
N ASP A 255 -8.86 -4.48 -15.23
CA ASP A 255 -7.78 -5.39 -15.64
C ASP A 255 -6.58 -5.31 -14.70
N GLY A 256 -5.78 -6.37 -14.67
CA GLY A 256 -4.52 -6.38 -13.95
C GLY A 256 -3.57 -5.27 -14.44
N TYR A 257 -2.84 -4.65 -13.51
CA TYR A 257 -1.90 -3.57 -13.80
C TYR A 257 -0.53 -3.81 -13.16
N LEU A 258 0.49 -3.22 -13.80
CA LEU A 258 1.87 -3.30 -13.38
C LEU A 258 2.33 -1.96 -12.78
N ASN A 259 2.92 -2.02 -11.59
CA ASN A 259 3.70 -0.93 -11.00
C ASN A 259 5.17 -1.28 -11.10
N VAL A 260 6.00 -0.34 -11.54
CA VAL A 260 7.45 -0.48 -11.58
C VAL A 260 8.08 0.69 -10.84
N GLY A 261 9.06 0.40 -10.01
CA GLY A 261 9.78 1.39 -9.23
C GLY A 261 11.29 1.19 -9.31
N VAL A 262 12.02 2.29 -9.14
CA VAL A 262 13.46 2.29 -8.90
C VAL A 262 13.70 3.02 -7.60
N GLU A 263 14.52 2.41 -6.73
CA GLU A 263 15.00 3.03 -5.50
C GLU A 263 16.53 3.07 -5.53
N ILE A 264 17.09 4.24 -5.23
CA ILE A 264 18.52 4.48 -5.10
C ILE A 264 18.78 4.89 -3.65
N ASN A 265 19.44 4.02 -2.90
CA ASN A 265 19.88 4.31 -1.54
C ASN A 265 21.33 4.75 -1.56
N ILE A 266 21.65 5.86 -0.91
CA ILE A 266 22.96 6.47 -0.83
C ILE A 266 23.37 6.50 0.65
N SER A 267 24.45 5.81 0.98
CA SER A 267 25.04 5.76 2.33
C SER A 267 24.08 5.29 3.43
N GLU A 268 23.02 4.58 3.09
CA GLU A 268 21.94 4.20 4.02
C GLU A 268 21.25 5.42 4.67
N ILE A 269 21.46 6.63 4.10
CA ILE A 269 20.96 7.90 4.64
C ILE A 269 19.94 8.53 3.72
N ILE A 270 20.18 8.53 2.40
CA ILE A 270 19.33 9.21 1.43
C ILE A 270 18.75 8.16 0.47
N ASP A 271 17.45 8.24 0.27
CA ASP A 271 16.75 7.47 -0.75
C ASP A 271 16.17 8.40 -1.80
N LEU A 272 16.36 8.03 -3.06
CA LEU A 272 15.69 8.64 -4.20
C LEU A 272 14.81 7.57 -4.87
N ARG A 273 13.58 7.93 -5.17
CA ARG A 273 12.57 7.01 -5.69
C ARG A 273 11.92 7.56 -6.93
N GLY A 274 11.64 6.66 -7.86
CA GLY A 274 10.80 6.95 -9.02
C GLY A 274 9.97 5.74 -9.35
N GLY A 275 8.72 5.96 -9.74
CA GLY A 275 7.80 4.87 -10.08
C GLY A 275 6.93 5.19 -11.27
N TYR A 276 6.44 4.14 -11.91
CA TYR A 276 5.50 4.16 -13.01
C TYR A 276 4.41 3.12 -12.81
N ARG A 277 3.15 3.51 -13.06
CA ARG A 277 1.99 2.64 -13.02
C ARG A 277 1.37 2.52 -14.40
N THR A 278 1.20 1.29 -14.88
CA THR A 278 0.48 1.05 -16.13
C THR A 278 -1.02 1.21 -15.92
N GLY A 279 -1.74 1.62 -16.99
CA GLY A 279 -3.19 1.70 -17.00
C GLY A 279 -3.80 2.89 -16.27
N ASP A 280 -3.08 3.54 -15.37
CA ASP A 280 -3.52 4.80 -14.79
C ASP A 280 -3.22 5.93 -15.79
N THR A 281 -4.26 6.56 -16.33
CA THR A 281 -4.11 7.63 -17.33
C THR A 281 -3.89 8.98 -16.67
N GLN A 282 -4.16 9.12 -15.39
CA GLN A 282 -4.09 10.38 -14.67
C GLN A 282 -2.82 10.51 -13.83
N ARG A 283 -2.35 9.41 -13.22
CA ARG A 283 -1.19 9.38 -12.32
C ARG A 283 -0.22 8.28 -12.71
N ARG A 284 0.52 8.47 -13.79
CA ARG A 284 1.46 7.47 -14.30
C ARG A 284 2.78 7.43 -13.56
N TYR A 285 3.29 8.60 -13.20
CA TYR A 285 4.62 8.75 -12.61
C TYR A 285 4.51 9.28 -11.20
N ASN A 286 5.31 8.73 -10.31
CA ASN A 286 5.50 9.25 -8.96
C ASN A 286 6.99 9.37 -8.67
N PHE A 287 7.34 10.30 -7.80
CA PHE A 287 8.71 10.53 -7.35
C PHE A 287 8.73 10.62 -5.84
N GLY A 288 9.85 10.24 -5.24
CA GLY A 288 10.01 10.30 -3.80
C GLY A 288 11.44 10.53 -3.37
N ALA A 289 11.58 11.03 -2.16
CA ALA A 289 12.86 11.14 -1.48
C ALA A 289 12.70 10.72 -0.02
N GLY A 290 13.74 10.12 0.54
CA GLY A 290 13.86 9.74 1.93
C GLY A 290 15.14 10.28 2.55
N LEU A 291 15.12 10.60 3.83
CA LEU A 291 16.27 11.04 4.61
C LEU A 291 16.23 10.40 5.99
N LEU A 292 17.23 9.59 6.31
CA LEU A 292 17.43 9.00 7.63
C LEU A 292 18.37 9.90 8.44
N VAL A 293 17.89 10.35 9.59
CA VAL A 293 18.67 11.15 10.55
C VAL A 293 18.53 10.50 11.92
N ASN A 294 19.57 9.86 12.38
CA ASN A 294 19.57 9.00 13.55
C ASN A 294 18.47 7.93 13.45
N GLU A 295 17.50 7.94 14.36
CA GLU A 295 16.38 7.00 14.39
C GLU A 295 15.14 7.50 13.63
N PHE A 296 15.20 8.69 13.01
CA PHE A 296 14.09 9.31 12.29
C PHE A 296 14.28 9.20 10.78
N TYR A 297 13.29 8.64 10.11
CA TYR A 297 13.26 8.51 8.66
C TYR A 297 12.14 9.37 8.08
N PHE A 298 12.52 10.45 7.44
CA PHE A 298 11.64 11.40 6.76
C PHE A 298 11.45 10.98 5.32
N ASN A 299 10.21 10.91 4.85
CA ASN A 299 9.92 10.59 3.47
C ASN A 299 8.94 11.61 2.89
N TYR A 300 9.13 11.91 1.62
CA TYR A 300 8.28 12.77 0.81
C TYR A 300 7.99 12.09 -0.51
N ALA A 301 6.75 12.23 -1.01
CA ALA A 301 6.36 11.80 -2.34
C ALA A 301 5.62 12.91 -3.09
N PHE A 302 5.92 13.01 -4.36
CA PHE A 302 5.35 13.93 -5.33
C PHE A 302 4.65 13.13 -6.42
N MET A 303 3.36 13.38 -6.62
CA MET A 303 2.49 12.63 -7.52
C MET A 303 1.80 13.60 -8.47
N PRO A 304 2.40 13.89 -9.65
CA PRO A 304 1.80 14.76 -10.64
C PRO A 304 0.63 14.07 -11.35
N TYR A 305 -0.44 14.81 -11.57
CA TYR A 305 -1.57 14.39 -12.40
C TYR A 305 -1.49 15.00 -13.80
N GLU A 306 -1.86 14.23 -14.84
CA GLU A 306 -1.66 14.66 -16.23
C GLU A 306 -2.62 15.75 -16.68
N THR A 307 -3.83 15.87 -16.23
CA THR A 307 -4.80 16.81 -16.79
C THR A 307 -5.52 17.63 -15.72
N GLY A 308 -4.99 18.81 -15.40
CA GLY A 308 -5.74 19.83 -14.65
C GLY A 308 -6.08 19.52 -13.20
N PHE A 309 -5.78 18.31 -12.72
CA PHE A 309 -6.06 17.88 -11.35
C PHE A 309 -4.97 18.26 -10.35
N GLY A 310 -3.96 19.03 -10.80
CA GLY A 310 -2.88 19.48 -9.93
C GLY A 310 -1.88 18.36 -9.57
N THR A 311 -1.38 18.41 -8.35
CA THR A 311 -0.38 17.47 -7.83
C THR A 311 -0.77 17.02 -6.43
N ALA A 312 -0.63 15.74 -6.14
CA ALA A 312 -0.77 15.25 -4.77
C ALA A 312 0.61 15.16 -4.09
N HIS A 313 0.61 15.34 -2.79
CA HIS A 313 1.81 15.34 -1.96
C HIS A 313 1.59 14.44 -0.75
N ALA A 314 2.61 13.64 -0.43
CA ALA A 314 2.61 12.84 0.78
C ALA A 314 3.89 13.11 1.57
N ILE A 315 3.74 13.17 2.89
CA ILE A 315 4.86 13.21 3.83
C ILE A 315 4.70 12.06 4.81
N SER A 316 5.78 11.44 5.23
CA SER A 316 5.76 10.48 6.33
C SER A 316 7.01 10.57 7.17
N LEU A 317 6.84 10.28 8.45
CA LEU A 317 7.89 10.18 9.44
C LEU A 317 7.82 8.79 10.06
N GLN A 318 8.94 8.07 10.05
CA GLN A 318 9.11 6.81 10.76
C GLN A 318 10.19 6.99 11.83
N TYR A 319 9.90 6.51 13.02
CA TYR A 319 10.83 6.48 14.16
C TYR A 319 11.15 5.03 14.49
N PHE A 320 12.43 4.70 14.54
CA PHE A 320 12.94 3.37 14.90
C PHE A 320 13.33 3.33 16.39
N PHE A 321 13.01 2.21 17.08
CA PHE A 321 13.32 2.04 18.51
C PHE A 321 13.53 0.58 18.92
#